data_0c771b501354e11095355b5de947f1e0
#
_entry.id   0c771b501354e11095355b5de947f1e0
#
_cell.length_a   1.000
_cell.length_b   1.000
_cell.length_c   1.000
_cell.angle_alpha   90.00
_cell.angle_beta   90.00
_cell.angle_gamma   90.00
#
_symmetry.space_group_name_H-M   'P 1'
#
loop_
_entity.id
_entity.type
_entity.pdbx_description
1 polymer ?
#
loop_
_entity_poly.entity_id
_entity_poly.type
_entity_poly.pdbx_seq_one_letter_code
_entity_poly.pdbx_strand_id
1 'polypeptide(L)'
;MVVATILIVDDHPSFRATARAILEADGFEVVGEAEDGTSALEAVDRLRPDILLLDVQLPDMDGFTVATTLGANGYMPTIVLTSSRDAADFGPLVDACGARGFVPKGELSGAALHAVLR
;
A
#
# COMPACT_ATOMS: atom_id res chain seq x y z
N MET A 1 17.50 -12.34 -10.81
CA MET A 1 17.04 -11.19 -10.04
C MET A 1 15.59 -11.39 -9.62
N VAL A 2 15.28 -11.22 -8.35
CA VAL A 2 13.92 -11.35 -7.86
C VAL A 2 13.22 -10.00 -8.00
N VAL A 3 12.08 -9.98 -8.70
CA VAL A 3 11.25 -8.79 -8.85
C VAL A 3 10.26 -8.74 -7.70
N ALA A 4 10.22 -7.62 -6.98
CA ALA A 4 9.26 -7.45 -5.90
C ALA A 4 7.85 -7.30 -6.46
N THR A 5 6.92 -8.03 -5.87
CA THR A 5 5.50 -7.96 -6.25
C THR A 5 4.77 -6.95 -5.37
N ILE A 6 3.83 -6.23 -5.95
CA ILE A 6 3.10 -5.17 -5.27
C ILE A 6 1.61 -5.27 -5.54
N LEU A 7 0.81 -5.08 -4.48
CA LEU A 7 -0.64 -4.93 -4.58
C LEU A 7 -0.98 -3.47 -4.30
N ILE A 8 -1.77 -2.85 -5.17
CA ILE A 8 -2.20 -1.46 -5.02
C ILE A 8 -3.62 -1.42 -4.48
N VAL A 9 -3.82 -0.74 -3.36
CA VAL A 9 -5.13 -0.62 -2.70
C VAL A 9 -5.53 0.85 -2.60
N ASP A 10 -6.54 1.23 -3.37
CA ASP A 10 -7.07 2.60 -3.42
C ASP A 10 -8.44 2.57 -4.08
N ASP A 11 -9.38 3.35 -3.59
CA ASP A 11 -10.73 3.40 -4.15
C ASP A 11 -10.85 4.29 -5.40
N HIS A 12 -9.78 5.01 -5.77
CA HIS A 12 -9.77 5.87 -6.96
C HIS A 12 -9.11 5.16 -8.14
N PRO A 13 -9.87 4.76 -9.17
CA PRO A 13 -9.29 4.06 -10.33
C PRO A 13 -8.18 4.84 -11.03
N SER A 14 -8.31 6.17 -11.08
CA SER A 14 -7.29 7.01 -11.72
C SER A 14 -5.95 6.95 -10.97
N PHE A 15 -5.98 6.93 -9.65
CA PHE A 15 -4.75 6.79 -8.88
C PHE A 15 -4.15 5.41 -9.06
N ARG A 16 -4.97 4.34 -9.06
CA ARG A 16 -4.47 2.98 -9.28
C ARG A 16 -3.75 2.87 -10.63
N ALA A 17 -4.33 3.45 -11.68
CA ALA A 17 -3.72 3.43 -13.00
C ALA A 17 -2.38 4.19 -13.02
N THR A 18 -2.35 5.36 -12.40
CA THR A 18 -1.11 6.16 -12.30
C THR A 18 -0.04 5.43 -11.51
N ALA A 19 -0.41 4.88 -10.36
CA ALA A 19 0.53 4.14 -9.51
C ALA A 19 1.07 2.91 -10.23
N ARG A 20 0.20 2.15 -10.92
CA ARG A 20 0.64 0.99 -11.69
C ARG A 20 1.69 1.39 -12.73
N ALA A 21 1.44 2.44 -13.49
CA ALA A 21 2.37 2.90 -14.52
C ALA A 21 3.73 3.30 -13.92
N ILE A 22 3.71 4.04 -12.82
CA ILE A 22 4.93 4.47 -12.12
C ILE A 22 5.73 3.27 -11.62
N LEU A 23 5.06 2.34 -10.97
CA LEU A 23 5.73 1.20 -10.33
C LEU A 23 6.25 0.19 -11.35
N GLU A 24 5.48 -0.08 -12.40
CA GLU A 24 5.93 -0.98 -13.46
C GLU A 24 7.11 -0.40 -14.22
N ALA A 25 7.12 0.91 -14.46
CA ALA A 25 8.26 1.57 -15.10
C ALA A 25 9.53 1.48 -14.26
N ASP A 26 9.39 1.34 -12.94
CA ASP A 26 10.52 1.22 -12.02
C ASP A 26 10.92 -0.24 -11.73
N GLY A 27 10.31 -1.20 -12.39
CA GLY A 27 10.69 -2.61 -12.29
C GLY A 27 9.90 -3.44 -11.28
N PHE A 28 8.88 -2.87 -10.63
CA PHE A 28 8.00 -3.65 -9.75
C PHE A 28 6.99 -4.44 -10.59
N GLU A 29 6.58 -5.59 -10.09
CA GLU A 29 5.49 -6.35 -10.68
C GLU A 29 4.19 -6.08 -9.92
N VAL A 30 3.24 -5.38 -10.55
CA VAL A 30 1.94 -5.14 -9.95
C VAL A 30 1.08 -6.38 -10.17
N VAL A 31 0.84 -7.14 -9.10
CA VAL A 31 0.12 -8.42 -9.18
C VAL A 31 -1.39 -8.27 -9.03
N GLY A 32 -1.87 -7.11 -8.64
CA GLY A 32 -3.29 -6.86 -8.52
C GLY A 32 -3.61 -5.47 -8.00
N GLU A 33 -4.91 -5.19 -7.95
CA GLU A 33 -5.46 -3.95 -7.41
C GLU A 33 -6.68 -4.29 -6.58
N ALA A 34 -6.94 -3.48 -5.54
CA ALA A 34 -8.13 -3.60 -4.72
C ALA A 34 -8.70 -2.20 -4.47
N GLU A 35 -10.02 -2.10 -4.31
CA GLU A 35 -10.69 -0.81 -4.17
C GLU A 35 -11.18 -0.52 -2.76
N ASP A 36 -11.13 -1.50 -1.85
CA ASP A 36 -11.55 -1.34 -0.47
C ASP A 36 -10.77 -2.26 0.45
N GLY A 37 -11.03 -2.16 1.76
CA GLY A 37 -10.31 -2.95 2.75
C GLY A 37 -10.61 -4.43 2.68
N THR A 38 -11.88 -4.79 2.48
CA THR A 38 -12.29 -6.19 2.41
C THR A 38 -11.63 -6.90 1.23
N SER A 39 -11.69 -6.29 0.04
CA SER A 39 -11.04 -6.87 -1.14
C SER A 39 -9.52 -6.88 -1.02
N ALA A 40 -8.94 -5.90 -0.30
CA ALA A 40 -7.52 -5.89 -0.04
C ALA A 40 -7.08 -7.09 0.81
N LEU A 41 -7.82 -7.38 1.88
CA LEU A 41 -7.50 -8.53 2.74
C LEU A 41 -7.58 -9.84 1.98
N GLU A 42 -8.62 -10.00 1.15
CA GLU A 42 -8.78 -11.20 0.31
C GLU A 42 -7.64 -11.31 -0.71
N ALA A 43 -7.27 -10.19 -1.35
CA ALA A 43 -6.21 -10.19 -2.34
C ALA A 43 -4.84 -10.51 -1.73
N VAL A 44 -4.54 -9.99 -0.54
CA VAL A 44 -3.30 -10.31 0.17
C VAL A 44 -3.22 -11.81 0.47
N ASP A 45 -4.31 -12.39 0.94
CA ASP A 45 -4.35 -13.83 1.24
C ASP A 45 -4.14 -14.68 -0.02
N ARG A 46 -4.73 -14.28 -1.14
CA ARG A 46 -4.65 -15.02 -2.40
C ARG A 46 -3.32 -14.80 -3.13
N LEU A 47 -2.86 -13.55 -3.20
CA LEU A 47 -1.72 -13.18 -4.04
C LEU A 47 -0.38 -13.15 -3.30
N ARG A 48 -0.41 -13.00 -1.98
CA ARG A 48 0.78 -12.94 -1.14
C ARG A 48 1.84 -11.96 -1.70
N PRO A 49 1.49 -10.67 -1.92
CA PRO A 49 2.44 -9.71 -2.47
C PRO A 49 3.57 -9.43 -1.48
N ASP A 50 4.73 -9.06 -2.01
CA ASP A 50 5.85 -8.62 -1.16
C ASP A 50 5.56 -7.28 -0.51
N ILE A 51 4.88 -6.39 -1.26
CA ILE A 51 4.62 -5.01 -0.86
C ILE A 51 3.14 -4.71 -1.05
N LEU A 52 2.58 -3.98 -0.10
CA LEU A 52 1.21 -3.47 -0.16
C LEU A 52 1.26 -1.95 -0.16
N LEU A 53 0.85 -1.33 -1.27
CA LEU A 53 0.67 0.12 -1.34
C LEU A 53 -0.78 0.40 -0.97
N LEU A 54 -1.00 1.03 0.19
CA LEU A 54 -2.29 1.03 0.86
C LEU A 54 -2.75 2.45 1.19
N ASP A 55 -3.88 2.85 0.60
CA ASP A 55 -4.50 4.12 0.93
C ASP A 55 -5.02 4.09 2.37
N VAL A 56 -4.81 5.16 3.11
CA VAL A 56 -5.32 5.31 4.46
C VAL A 56 -6.85 5.41 4.47
N GLN A 57 -7.44 6.04 3.46
CA GLN A 57 -8.89 6.27 3.40
C GLN A 57 -9.55 5.36 2.37
N LEU A 58 -10.25 4.35 2.86
CA LEU A 58 -11.01 3.41 2.02
C LEU A 58 -12.50 3.49 2.38
N PRO A 59 -13.41 3.06 1.48
CA PRO A 59 -14.84 3.26 1.74
C PRO A 59 -15.42 2.44 2.88
N ASP A 60 -14.85 1.27 3.17
CA ASP A 60 -15.38 0.34 4.19
C ASP A 60 -14.60 0.35 5.50
N MET A 61 -13.32 0.71 5.47
CA MET A 61 -12.47 0.81 6.65
C MET A 61 -11.24 1.66 6.32
N ASP A 62 -10.51 2.12 7.33
CA ASP A 62 -9.27 2.84 7.06
C ASP A 62 -8.09 1.88 6.83
N GLY A 63 -7.01 2.41 6.26
CA GLY A 63 -5.82 1.60 5.97
C GLY A 63 -5.11 1.11 7.22
N PHE A 64 -5.22 1.83 8.34
CA PHE A 64 -4.63 1.39 9.61
C PHE A 64 -5.29 0.10 10.10
N THR A 65 -6.61 -0.01 9.92
CA THR A 65 -7.38 -1.22 10.25
C THR A 65 -6.95 -2.38 9.36
N VAL A 66 -6.76 -2.15 8.07
CA VAL A 66 -6.27 -3.19 7.15
C VAL A 66 -4.89 -3.69 7.61
N ALA A 67 -3.97 -2.77 7.89
CA ALA A 67 -2.61 -3.11 8.31
C ALA A 67 -2.62 -3.93 9.61
N THR A 68 -3.39 -3.49 10.60
CA THR A 68 -3.49 -4.17 11.89
C THR A 68 -4.09 -5.58 11.73
N THR A 69 -5.11 -5.71 10.89
CA THR A 69 -5.75 -7.00 10.62
C THR A 69 -4.77 -7.96 9.96
N LEU A 70 -3.99 -7.49 9.00
CA LEU A 70 -2.97 -8.33 8.34
C LEU A 70 -1.92 -8.82 9.33
N GLY A 71 -1.49 -7.95 10.24
CA GLY A 71 -0.55 -8.34 11.29
C GLY A 71 -1.07 -9.45 12.18
N ALA A 72 -2.38 -9.45 12.45
CA ALA A 72 -3.03 -10.49 13.25
C ALA A 72 -3.24 -11.80 12.48
N ASN A 73 -3.32 -11.76 11.16
CA ASN A 73 -3.62 -12.91 10.31
C ASN A 73 -2.41 -13.78 9.95
N GLY A 74 -1.21 -13.41 10.37
CA GLY A 74 -0.02 -14.25 10.21
C GLY A 74 0.82 -13.95 8.97
N TYR A 75 0.25 -13.52 7.85
CA TYR A 75 1.03 -13.05 6.70
C TYR A 75 0.89 -11.54 6.58
N MET A 76 2.00 -10.84 6.66
CA MET A 76 2.01 -9.39 6.54
C MET A 76 3.03 -8.98 5.48
N PRO A 77 2.59 -8.42 4.35
CA PRO A 77 3.52 -7.85 3.38
C PRO A 77 4.18 -6.59 3.97
N THR A 78 5.18 -6.08 3.30
CA THR A 78 5.73 -4.77 3.65
C THR A 78 4.70 -3.71 3.24
N ILE A 79 4.17 -2.97 4.22
CA ILE A 79 3.09 -2.01 3.98
C ILE A 79 3.66 -0.61 3.85
N VAL A 80 3.32 0.06 2.74
CA VAL A 80 3.59 1.47 2.52
C VAL A 80 2.25 2.17 2.42
N LEU A 81 1.97 3.07 3.36
CA LEU A 81 0.74 3.83 3.37
C LEU A 81 0.82 5.01 2.42
N THR A 82 -0.31 5.34 1.80
CA THR A 82 -0.43 6.54 0.98
C THR A 82 -1.72 7.29 1.32
N SER A 83 -1.73 8.60 1.09
CA SER A 83 -2.92 9.43 1.26
C SER A 83 -2.72 10.74 0.50
N SER A 84 -3.82 11.41 0.18
CA SER A 84 -3.78 12.79 -0.30
C SER A 84 -3.43 13.77 0.83
N ARG A 85 -3.44 13.31 2.09
CA ARG A 85 -3.02 14.08 3.25
C ARG A 85 -1.56 13.78 3.60
N ASP A 86 -0.96 14.63 4.44
CA ASP A 86 0.42 14.43 4.90
C ASP A 86 0.45 13.43 6.06
N ALA A 87 1.60 12.78 6.23
CA ALA A 87 1.82 11.84 7.34
C ALA A 87 1.56 12.50 8.70
N ALA A 88 1.90 13.78 8.85
CA ALA A 88 1.68 14.52 10.10
C ALA A 88 0.21 14.56 10.53
N ASP A 89 -0.72 14.46 9.57
CA ASP A 89 -2.17 14.47 9.87
C ASP A 89 -2.61 13.21 10.62
N PHE A 90 -1.83 12.13 10.55
CA PHE A 90 -2.17 10.85 11.16
C PHE A 90 -1.39 10.57 12.46
N GLY A 91 -0.37 11.39 12.76
CA GLY A 91 0.42 11.24 13.97
C GLY A 91 1.05 9.87 14.14
N PRO A 92 0.98 9.28 15.34
CA PRO A 92 1.63 8.00 15.62
C PRO A 92 0.96 6.80 14.97
N LEU A 93 -0.21 6.95 14.34
CA LEU A 93 -0.93 5.82 13.73
C LEU A 93 -0.12 5.15 12.62
N VAL A 94 0.69 5.91 11.89
CA VAL A 94 1.53 5.37 10.82
C VAL A 94 2.49 4.31 11.36
N ASP A 95 3.16 4.59 12.46
CA ASP A 95 4.10 3.65 13.05
C ASP A 95 3.39 2.54 13.83
N ALA A 96 2.31 2.89 14.51
CA ALA A 96 1.61 1.96 15.40
C ALA A 96 0.91 0.80 14.66
N CYS A 97 0.54 0.99 13.39
CA CYS A 97 -0.16 -0.05 12.63
C CYS A 97 0.77 -1.11 12.03
N GLY A 98 2.08 -0.95 12.16
CA GLY A 98 3.05 -1.89 11.60
C GLY A 98 3.47 -1.58 10.17
N ALA A 99 3.08 -0.42 9.61
CA ALA A 99 3.50 -0.02 8.28
C ALA A 99 4.99 0.33 8.26
N ARG A 100 5.63 0.08 7.12
CA ARG A 100 7.05 0.42 6.92
C ARG A 100 7.24 1.93 6.80
N GLY A 101 6.27 2.62 6.20
CA GLY A 101 6.34 4.06 6.05
C GLY A 101 5.14 4.62 5.29
N PHE A 102 5.28 5.85 4.86
CA PHE A 102 4.22 6.63 4.25
C PHE A 102 4.76 7.46 3.09
N VAL A 103 4.04 7.47 1.98
CA VAL A 103 4.34 8.31 0.81
C VAL A 103 3.08 9.08 0.44
N PRO A 104 3.09 10.41 0.48
CA PRO A 104 1.94 11.19 0.00
C PRO A 104 1.67 10.87 -1.48
N LYS A 105 0.39 10.80 -1.87
CA LYS A 105 0.02 10.44 -3.24
C LYS A 105 0.68 11.31 -4.29
N GLY A 106 0.77 12.62 -4.02
CA GLY A 106 1.41 13.56 -4.95
C GLY A 106 2.92 13.38 -5.09
N GLU A 107 3.55 12.62 -4.21
CA GLU A 107 4.98 12.38 -4.21
C GLU A 107 5.35 10.95 -4.61
N LEU A 108 4.38 10.17 -5.03
CA LEU A 108 4.65 8.77 -5.41
C LEU A 108 5.57 8.71 -6.62
N SER A 109 6.66 7.98 -6.46
CA SER A 109 7.64 7.68 -7.51
C SER A 109 8.35 6.39 -7.13
N GLY A 110 9.06 5.80 -8.08
CA GLY A 110 9.91 4.65 -7.77
C GLY A 110 10.94 4.99 -6.71
N ALA A 111 11.57 6.17 -6.82
CA ALA A 111 12.57 6.61 -5.85
C ALA A 111 11.98 6.79 -4.45
N ALA A 112 10.79 7.38 -4.33
CA ALA A 112 10.14 7.57 -3.04
C ALA A 112 9.82 6.23 -2.39
N LEU A 113 9.33 5.27 -3.16
CA LEU A 113 9.05 3.93 -2.66
C LEU A 113 10.32 3.22 -2.20
N HIS A 114 11.38 3.26 -3.00
CA HIS A 114 12.66 2.66 -2.62
C HIS A 114 13.21 3.28 -1.33
N ALA A 115 13.05 4.59 -1.13
CA ALA A 115 13.50 5.26 0.08
C ALA A 115 12.80 4.71 1.32
N VAL A 116 11.51 4.43 1.24
CA VAL A 116 10.73 3.85 2.35
C VAL A 116 11.14 2.40 2.61
N LEU A 117 11.46 1.66 1.57
CA LEU A 117 11.79 0.23 1.67
C LEU A 117 13.20 -0.08 2.17
N ARG A 118 14.05 0.91 2.24
CA ARG A 118 15.43 0.74 2.71
C ARG A 118 15.54 0.36 4.19
#